data_eb21273cbc2028ea72754b102beaced0
#
_entry.id   eb21273cbc2028ea72754b102beaced0
#
_cell.length_a   1.000
_cell.length_b   1.000
_cell.length_c   1.000
_cell.angle_alpha   90.00
_cell.angle_beta   90.00
_cell.angle_gamma   90.00
#
_symmetry.space_group_name_H-M   'P 1'
#
loop_
_entity.id
_entity.type
_entity.pdbx_description
1 polymer ?
#
loop_
_entity_poly.entity_id
_entity_poly.type
_entity_poly.pdbx_seq_one_letter_code
_entity_poly.pdbx_strand_id
1 'polypeptide(L)'
;MDTLSYKTISANKATVHKEWVLVDAEGQTLGRLASKIAILLRGKHKTNFTPHVDCGDNVIVINSEKINLSGNKWTEKTYIRHTGYPGGQRSLTATEMFSKDPARLVEKSVKGMLPKNKLGAALFRNLNVVVGAAHSHEAQKPKAINLNEVN
;
A
#
# COMPACT_ATOMS: atom_id res chain seq x y z
N MET A 1 -39.51 -3.36 22.11
CA MET A 1 -38.58 -3.05 21.03
C MET A 1 -37.19 -3.42 21.49
N ASP A 2 -36.53 -4.32 20.81
CA ASP A 2 -35.20 -4.79 21.17
C ASP A 2 -34.19 -3.74 20.68
N THR A 3 -33.69 -2.91 21.57
CA THR A 3 -32.71 -1.81 21.24
C THR A 3 -31.30 -2.36 20.99
N LEU A 4 -31.10 -3.67 21.12
CA LEU A 4 -29.80 -4.33 20.91
C LEU A 4 -29.38 -4.43 19.44
N SER A 5 -30.32 -4.24 18.49
CA SER A 5 -30.05 -4.30 17.05
C SER A 5 -29.18 -3.15 16.51
N TYR A 6 -29.00 -2.09 17.29
CA TYR A 6 -28.19 -0.90 16.90
C TYR A 6 -26.81 -0.86 17.55
N LYS A 7 -26.35 -1.96 18.15
CA LYS A 7 -25.03 -1.99 18.77
C LYS A 7 -23.93 -1.97 17.70
N THR A 8 -23.10 -0.96 17.72
CA THR A 8 -21.93 -0.88 16.85
C THR A 8 -20.93 -1.98 17.22
N ILE A 9 -20.58 -2.81 16.23
CA ILE A 9 -19.58 -3.87 16.40
C ILE A 9 -18.21 -3.28 16.11
N SER A 10 -17.30 -3.36 17.11
CA SER A 10 -15.90 -2.98 16.96
C SER A 10 -15.07 -4.24 16.75
N ALA A 11 -14.23 -4.24 15.71
CA ALA A 11 -13.34 -5.36 15.45
C ALA A 11 -12.20 -5.42 16.47
N ASN A 12 -11.83 -6.63 16.86
CA ASN A 12 -10.68 -6.91 17.70
C ASN A 12 -9.65 -7.72 16.93
N LYS A 13 -8.41 -7.76 17.40
CA LYS A 13 -7.33 -8.54 16.78
C LYS A 13 -7.71 -10.02 16.55
N ALA A 14 -8.55 -10.60 17.41
CA ALA A 14 -9.02 -11.97 17.28
C ALA A 14 -10.15 -12.15 16.25
N THR A 15 -10.92 -11.09 15.96
CA THR A 15 -12.11 -11.15 15.07
C THR A 15 -11.82 -10.64 13.66
N VAL A 16 -10.61 -10.11 13.41
CA VAL A 16 -10.21 -9.62 12.10
C VAL A 16 -9.80 -10.79 11.21
N HIS A 17 -10.46 -10.90 10.06
CA HIS A 17 -10.03 -11.79 8.97
C HIS A 17 -9.21 -11.01 7.97
N LYS A 18 -7.96 -11.48 7.70
CA LYS A 18 -7.07 -10.93 6.69
C LYS A 18 -7.01 -11.87 5.51
N GLU A 19 -7.24 -11.34 4.34
CA GLU A 19 -7.06 -12.04 3.07
C GLU A 19 -5.75 -11.65 2.41
N TRP A 20 -5.29 -12.49 1.48
CA TRP A 20 -4.16 -12.19 0.63
C TRP A 20 -4.67 -11.75 -0.74
N VAL A 21 -4.22 -10.57 -1.14
CA VAL A 21 -4.67 -9.90 -2.36
C VAL A 21 -3.50 -9.69 -3.28
N LEU A 22 -3.66 -10.11 -4.54
CA LEU A 22 -2.69 -9.89 -5.60
C LEU A 22 -3.16 -8.73 -6.47
N VAL A 23 -2.28 -7.77 -6.68
CA VAL A 23 -2.51 -6.57 -7.48
C VAL A 23 -1.46 -6.48 -8.56
N ASP A 24 -1.89 -6.35 -9.81
CA ASP A 24 -0.99 -6.09 -10.94
C ASP A 24 -0.80 -4.57 -11.12
N ALA A 25 0.46 -4.14 -11.13
CA ALA A 25 0.84 -2.74 -11.32
C ALA A 25 1.07 -2.37 -12.79
N GLU A 26 1.03 -3.32 -13.73
CA GLU A 26 1.30 -3.08 -15.14
C GLU A 26 0.40 -2.00 -15.72
N GLY A 27 1.00 -0.96 -16.30
CA GLY A 27 0.30 0.17 -16.94
C GLY A 27 -0.46 1.09 -15.97
N GLN A 28 -0.47 0.81 -14.68
CA GLN A 28 -1.18 1.62 -13.69
C GLN A 28 -0.42 2.90 -13.33
N THR A 29 -1.17 4.00 -13.11
CA THR A 29 -0.57 5.23 -12.60
C THR A 29 -0.24 5.10 -11.12
N LEU A 30 1.01 5.37 -10.74
CA LEU A 30 1.53 5.19 -9.37
C LEU A 30 0.63 5.80 -8.28
N GLY A 31 0.13 7.02 -8.48
CA GLY A 31 -0.71 7.69 -7.47
C GLY A 31 -2.04 6.99 -7.23
N ARG A 32 -2.73 6.58 -8.30
CA ARG A 32 -4.00 5.87 -8.23
C ARG A 32 -3.82 4.46 -7.67
N LEU A 33 -2.78 3.77 -8.11
CA LEU A 33 -2.37 2.47 -7.58
C LEU A 33 -2.14 2.57 -6.06
N ALA A 34 -1.30 3.50 -5.61
CA ALA A 34 -0.94 3.65 -4.21
C ALA A 34 -2.13 4.01 -3.30
N SER A 35 -3.10 4.83 -3.79
CA SER A 35 -4.29 5.17 -3.01
C SER A 35 -5.19 3.97 -2.77
N LYS A 36 -5.41 3.13 -3.79
CA LYS A 36 -6.22 1.92 -3.69
C LYS A 36 -5.55 0.85 -2.82
N ILE A 37 -4.25 0.66 -2.97
CA ILE A 37 -3.47 -0.21 -2.06
C ILE A 37 -3.58 0.26 -0.61
N ALA A 38 -3.50 1.57 -0.35
CA ALA A 38 -3.64 2.11 1.00
C ALA A 38 -5.05 1.87 1.59
N ILE A 39 -6.11 1.88 0.79
CA ILE A 39 -7.48 1.52 1.19
C ILE A 39 -7.53 0.04 1.61
N LEU A 40 -6.96 -0.87 0.80
CA LEU A 40 -6.90 -2.31 1.08
C LEU A 40 -6.10 -2.60 2.36
N LEU A 41 -4.90 -2.03 2.48
CA LEU A 41 -4.04 -2.20 3.66
C LEU A 41 -4.69 -1.69 4.94
N ARG A 42 -5.46 -0.61 4.86
CA ARG A 42 -6.18 -0.07 6.02
C ARG A 42 -7.48 -0.82 6.31
N GLY A 43 -8.02 -1.54 5.34
CA GLY A 43 -9.28 -2.28 5.47
C GLY A 43 -10.53 -1.43 5.34
N LYS A 44 -10.45 -0.25 4.70
CA LYS A 44 -11.60 0.66 4.52
C LYS A 44 -12.69 0.08 3.61
N HIS A 45 -12.38 -0.93 2.81
CA HIS A 45 -13.34 -1.66 1.98
C HIS A 45 -14.22 -2.63 2.78
N LYS A 46 -13.86 -2.92 4.04
CA LYS A 46 -14.58 -3.86 4.91
C LYS A 46 -15.65 -3.16 5.72
N THR A 47 -16.81 -3.81 5.88
CA THR A 47 -17.93 -3.27 6.67
C THR A 47 -17.63 -3.16 8.16
N ASN A 48 -16.73 -4.00 8.70
CA ASN A 48 -16.30 -4.02 10.09
C ASN A 48 -15.06 -3.17 10.37
N PHE A 49 -14.75 -2.22 9.49
CA PHE A 49 -13.60 -1.35 9.65
C PHE A 49 -13.59 -0.63 11.01
N THR A 50 -12.51 -0.78 11.74
CA THR A 50 -12.28 -0.14 13.04
C THR A 50 -10.98 0.65 13.00
N PRO A 51 -10.98 2.00 13.24
CA PRO A 51 -9.84 2.86 13.00
C PRO A 51 -8.57 2.55 13.79
N HIS A 52 -8.71 1.98 15.00
CA HIS A 52 -7.59 1.69 15.90
C HIS A 52 -7.05 0.26 15.78
N VAL A 53 -7.67 -0.58 14.95
CA VAL A 53 -7.26 -1.97 14.73
C VAL A 53 -6.76 -2.15 13.30
N ASP A 54 -5.80 -3.04 13.11
CA ASP A 54 -5.33 -3.47 11.79
C ASP A 54 -6.36 -4.46 11.17
N CYS A 55 -7.35 -3.88 10.45
CA CYS A 55 -8.41 -4.63 9.76
C CYS A 55 -8.08 -4.94 8.30
N GLY A 56 -6.95 -4.44 7.79
CA GLY A 56 -6.57 -4.53 6.38
C GLY A 56 -6.13 -5.93 5.96
N ASP A 57 -5.96 -6.09 4.66
CA ASP A 57 -5.50 -7.30 4.02
C ASP A 57 -4.00 -7.27 3.74
N ASN A 58 -3.42 -8.44 3.47
CA ASN A 58 -2.07 -8.54 2.98
C ASN A 58 -2.08 -8.31 1.46
N VAL A 59 -1.32 -7.34 0.98
CA VAL A 59 -1.30 -6.95 -0.43
C VAL A 59 0.03 -7.31 -1.05
N ILE A 60 -0.01 -8.07 -2.15
CA ILE A 60 1.14 -8.37 -2.99
C ILE A 60 0.97 -7.57 -4.28
N VAL A 61 1.97 -6.76 -4.61
CA VAL A 61 2.02 -5.99 -5.85
C VAL A 61 3.07 -6.61 -6.76
N ILE A 62 2.66 -7.01 -7.94
CA ILE A 62 3.57 -7.56 -8.98
C ILE A 62 3.79 -6.54 -10.09
N ASN A 63 4.79 -6.78 -10.94
CA ASN A 63 5.15 -5.94 -12.09
C ASN A 63 5.44 -4.48 -11.71
N SER A 64 6.09 -4.24 -10.56
CA SER A 64 6.39 -2.88 -10.09
C SER A 64 7.30 -2.09 -11.04
N GLU A 65 8.01 -2.75 -11.94
CA GLU A 65 8.83 -2.14 -13.00
C GLU A 65 8.02 -1.57 -14.17
N LYS A 66 6.72 -1.94 -14.29
CA LYS A 66 5.87 -1.49 -15.40
C LYS A 66 4.88 -0.39 -15.00
N ILE A 67 5.11 0.26 -13.88
CA ILE A 67 4.29 1.38 -13.41
C ILE A 67 4.47 2.63 -14.27
N ASN A 68 3.43 3.46 -14.32
CA ASN A 68 3.45 4.72 -15.07
C ASN A 68 3.37 5.94 -14.14
N LEU A 69 4.10 7.00 -14.50
CA LEU A 69 4.00 8.33 -13.91
C LEU A 69 3.55 9.31 -15.00
N SER A 70 2.44 10.02 -14.79
CA SER A 70 1.91 10.98 -15.75
C SER A 70 2.72 12.28 -15.79
N GLY A 71 2.83 12.88 -16.99
CA GLY A 71 3.54 14.14 -17.23
C GLY A 71 5.05 14.03 -16.92
N ASN A 72 5.66 15.14 -16.53
CA ASN A 72 7.11 15.25 -16.31
C ASN A 72 7.59 14.71 -14.94
N LYS A 73 6.76 13.92 -14.22
CA LYS A 73 7.08 13.47 -12.86
C LYS A 73 8.31 12.58 -12.78
N TRP A 74 8.68 11.92 -13.85
CA TRP A 74 9.90 11.13 -13.88
C TRP A 74 11.15 11.97 -13.60
N THR A 75 11.21 13.17 -14.16
CA THR A 75 12.36 14.09 -14.05
C THR A 75 12.20 15.11 -12.93
N GLU A 76 10.98 15.64 -12.73
CA GLU A 76 10.74 16.75 -11.81
C GLU A 76 10.45 16.28 -10.36
N LYS A 77 9.83 15.09 -10.20
CA LYS A 77 9.48 14.63 -8.86
C LYS A 77 10.73 14.20 -8.08
N THR A 78 11.02 14.94 -7.01
CA THR A 78 12.15 14.67 -6.12
C THR A 78 11.70 14.08 -4.79
N TYR A 79 12.45 13.10 -4.31
CA TYR A 79 12.29 12.48 -3.00
C TYR A 79 13.43 12.93 -2.10
N ILE A 80 13.10 13.72 -1.09
CA ILE A 80 14.07 14.28 -0.14
C ILE A 80 14.12 13.38 1.10
N ARG A 81 15.35 13.19 1.58
CA ARG A 81 15.62 12.56 2.87
C ARG A 81 16.76 13.32 3.56
N HIS A 82 16.76 13.37 4.88
CA HIS A 82 17.78 14.00 5.67
C HIS A 82 18.51 12.97 6.54
N THR A 83 19.84 13.08 6.66
CA THR A 83 20.66 12.15 7.45
C THR A 83 20.73 12.53 8.94
N GLY A 84 20.28 13.73 9.31
CA GLY A 84 20.37 14.25 10.67
C GLY A 84 21.61 15.12 10.96
N TYR A 85 22.58 15.15 10.04
CA TYR A 85 23.80 15.96 10.18
C TYR A 85 23.70 17.28 9.41
N PRO A 86 24.45 18.33 9.79
CA PRO A 86 24.56 19.56 9.02
C PRO A 86 24.89 19.26 7.54
N GLY A 87 24.15 19.87 6.60
CA GLY A 87 24.30 19.58 5.17
C GLY A 87 23.85 18.18 4.73
N GLY A 88 23.16 17.43 5.59
CA GLY A 88 22.76 16.03 5.35
C GLY A 88 21.52 15.84 4.48
N GLN A 89 21.03 16.86 3.79
CA GLN A 89 19.92 16.70 2.84
C GLN A 89 20.36 15.92 1.60
N ARG A 90 19.60 14.90 1.27
CA ARG A 90 19.79 14.08 0.06
C ARG A 90 18.49 14.11 -0.75
N SER A 91 18.60 14.33 -2.04
CA SER A 91 17.48 14.30 -3.00
C SER A 91 17.75 13.25 -4.07
N LEU A 92 16.69 12.57 -4.50
CA LEU A 92 16.70 11.64 -5.63
C LEU A 92 15.48 11.95 -6.51
N THR A 93 15.68 11.94 -7.81
CA THR A 93 14.56 12.02 -8.76
C THR A 93 13.78 10.69 -8.80
N ALA A 94 12.56 10.71 -9.35
CA ALA A 94 11.79 9.48 -9.51
C ALA A 94 12.52 8.47 -10.39
N THR A 95 13.16 8.93 -11.48
CA THR A 95 13.97 8.09 -12.38
C THR A 95 15.13 7.43 -11.66
N GLU A 96 15.89 8.19 -10.87
CA GLU A 96 17.03 7.65 -10.12
C GLU A 96 16.59 6.63 -9.05
N MET A 97 15.45 6.88 -8.40
CA MET A 97 14.90 5.94 -7.43
C MET A 97 14.44 4.65 -8.09
N PHE A 98 13.75 4.77 -9.23
CA PHE A 98 13.27 3.64 -10.00
C PHE A 98 14.41 2.78 -10.56
N SER A 99 15.47 3.41 -11.08
CA SER A 99 16.65 2.70 -11.60
C SER A 99 17.39 1.91 -10.51
N LYS A 100 17.35 2.39 -9.25
CA LYS A 100 17.95 1.69 -8.11
C LYS A 100 17.10 0.54 -7.63
N ASP A 101 15.80 0.76 -7.49
CA ASP A 101 14.85 -0.21 -6.98
C ASP A 101 13.41 0.23 -7.35
N PRO A 102 12.79 -0.41 -8.35
CA PRO A 102 11.43 -0.12 -8.75
C PRO A 102 10.40 -0.34 -7.63
N ALA A 103 10.58 -1.38 -6.81
CA ALA A 103 9.67 -1.69 -5.71
C ALA A 103 9.61 -0.54 -4.70
N ARG A 104 10.74 0.08 -4.41
CA ARG A 104 10.85 1.17 -3.45
C ARG A 104 10.04 2.41 -3.82
N LEU A 105 9.85 2.66 -5.11
CA LEU A 105 9.04 3.78 -5.58
C LEU A 105 7.56 3.59 -5.19
N VAL A 106 7.05 2.37 -5.36
CA VAL A 106 5.69 1.99 -4.94
C VAL A 106 5.56 2.03 -3.42
N GLU A 107 6.48 1.40 -2.71
CA GLU A 107 6.49 1.38 -1.24
C GLU A 107 6.46 2.77 -0.64
N LYS A 108 7.30 3.68 -1.14
CA LYS A 108 7.38 5.07 -0.67
C LYS A 108 6.08 5.83 -0.90
N SER A 109 5.43 5.58 -2.04
CA SER A 109 4.15 6.20 -2.38
C SER A 109 3.03 5.72 -1.46
N VAL A 110 2.94 4.40 -1.24
CA VAL A 110 1.95 3.81 -0.31
C VAL A 110 2.20 4.25 1.13
N LYS A 111 3.47 4.21 1.59
CA LYS A 111 3.85 4.65 2.95
C LYS A 111 3.45 6.10 3.20
N GLY A 112 3.55 6.98 2.19
CA GLY A 112 3.11 8.37 2.27
C GLY A 112 1.60 8.54 2.46
N MET A 113 0.79 7.56 2.01
CA MET A 113 -0.67 7.57 2.10
C MET A 113 -1.22 6.85 3.34
N LEU A 114 -0.39 6.07 4.03
CA LEU A 114 -0.75 5.44 5.29
C LEU A 114 -0.63 6.43 6.47
N PRO A 115 -1.34 6.18 7.58
CA PRO A 115 -1.21 6.99 8.80
C PRO A 115 0.23 6.99 9.32
N LYS A 116 0.70 8.16 9.78
CA LYS A 116 2.05 8.32 10.32
C LYS A 116 2.11 8.02 11.82
N ASN A 117 1.71 6.82 12.22
CA ASN A 117 1.68 6.35 13.60
C ASN A 117 2.13 4.89 13.69
N LYS A 118 2.14 4.32 14.91
CA LYS A 118 2.51 2.91 15.16
C LYS A 118 1.64 1.93 14.36
N LEU A 119 0.33 2.22 14.24
CA LEU A 119 -0.59 1.40 13.46
C LEU A 119 -0.22 1.45 11.95
N GLY A 120 0.07 2.62 11.41
CA GLY A 120 0.48 2.75 10.01
C GLY A 120 1.79 2.01 9.70
N ALA A 121 2.72 1.96 10.65
CA ALA A 121 3.93 1.14 10.51
C ALA A 121 3.63 -0.37 10.52
N ALA A 122 2.63 -0.81 11.30
CA ALA A 122 2.16 -2.20 11.29
C ALA A 122 1.44 -2.54 9.97
N LEU A 123 0.58 -1.65 9.48
CA LEU A 123 -0.11 -1.80 8.18
C LEU A 123 0.86 -1.92 7.01
N PHE A 124 1.94 -1.15 7.05
CA PHE A 124 2.95 -1.18 5.99
C PHE A 124 3.68 -2.53 5.88
N ARG A 125 3.76 -3.31 6.96
CA ARG A 125 4.34 -4.67 6.93
C ARG A 125 3.49 -5.67 6.15
N ASN A 126 2.21 -5.38 5.93
CA ASN A 126 1.30 -6.22 5.16
C ASN A 126 1.43 -5.96 3.64
N LEU A 127 2.31 -5.05 3.23
CA LEU A 127 2.60 -4.76 1.82
C LEU A 127 3.85 -5.51 1.39
N ASN A 128 3.73 -6.28 0.30
CA ASN A 128 4.82 -6.94 -0.38
C ASN A 128 4.86 -6.45 -1.82
N VAL A 129 5.93 -5.81 -2.23
CA VAL A 129 6.12 -5.32 -3.60
C VAL A 129 7.20 -6.15 -4.28
N VAL A 130 6.88 -6.67 -5.45
CA VAL A 130 7.77 -7.58 -6.20
C VAL A 130 8.05 -6.98 -7.57
N VAL A 131 9.28 -7.14 -8.02
CA VAL A 131 9.72 -6.84 -9.38
C VAL A 131 9.49 -8.10 -10.22
N GLY A 132 8.77 -7.95 -11.34
CA GLY A 132 8.35 -9.08 -12.17
C GLY A 132 7.01 -9.67 -11.78
N ALA A 133 6.60 -10.72 -12.49
CA ALA A 133 5.30 -11.39 -12.32
C ALA A 133 5.32 -12.49 -11.26
N ALA A 134 6.49 -13.06 -10.97
CA ALA A 134 6.61 -14.18 -10.02
C ALA A 134 6.76 -13.68 -8.58
N HIS A 135 5.97 -14.23 -7.66
CA HIS A 135 6.02 -13.91 -6.24
C HIS A 135 6.23 -15.17 -5.38
N SER A 136 6.80 -15.03 -4.19
CA SER A 136 7.11 -16.14 -3.26
C SER A 136 5.94 -16.58 -2.37
N HIS A 137 4.74 -16.01 -2.54
CA HIS A 137 3.59 -16.21 -1.65
C HIS A 137 2.50 -17.11 -2.25
N GLU A 138 2.84 -18.10 -3.07
CA GLU A 138 1.87 -19.02 -3.71
C GLU A 138 1.09 -19.86 -2.69
N ALA A 139 1.75 -20.27 -1.62
CA ALA A 139 1.15 -21.07 -0.54
C ALA A 139 -0.02 -20.34 0.15
N GLN A 140 -0.06 -19.03 0.10
CA GLN A 140 -1.13 -18.19 0.68
C GLN A 140 -2.37 -18.07 -0.23
N LYS A 141 -2.29 -18.57 -1.47
CA LYS A 141 -3.37 -18.52 -2.47
C LYS A 141 -3.97 -17.11 -2.62
N PRO A 142 -3.18 -16.09 -2.98
CA PRO A 142 -3.65 -14.72 -3.06
C PRO A 142 -4.74 -14.59 -4.13
N LYS A 143 -5.77 -13.80 -3.83
CA LYS A 143 -6.86 -13.48 -4.76
C LYS A 143 -6.43 -12.31 -5.65
N ALA A 144 -6.46 -12.48 -6.96
CA ALA A 144 -6.27 -11.38 -7.90
C ALA A 144 -7.45 -10.41 -7.84
N ILE A 145 -7.18 -9.14 -7.64
CA ILE A 145 -8.19 -8.08 -7.61
C ILE A 145 -7.88 -7.03 -8.67
N ASN A 146 -8.89 -6.69 -9.47
CA ASN A 146 -8.85 -5.53 -10.35
C ASN A 146 -9.07 -4.27 -9.52
N LEU A 147 -8.09 -3.38 -9.54
CA LEU A 147 -8.14 -2.13 -8.76
C LEU A 147 -9.30 -1.22 -9.14
N ASN A 148 -9.88 -1.36 -10.33
CA ASN A 148 -11.03 -0.56 -10.75
C ASN A 148 -12.30 -0.87 -9.95
N GLU A 149 -12.37 -2.03 -9.31
CA GLU A 149 -13.51 -2.48 -8.49
C GLU A 149 -13.38 -2.04 -7.03
N VAL A 150 -12.21 -1.57 -6.61
CA VAL A 150 -12.00 -1.04 -5.25
C VAL A 150 -12.42 0.43 -5.21
N ASN A 151 -13.54 0.71 -4.58
CA ASN A 151 -14.08 2.06 -4.33
C ASN A 151 -13.58 2.64 -3.01
#